data_998996bce6176f995e2549f35ef36a71
#
_entry.id   998996bce6176f995e2549f35ef36a71
#
_cell.length_a   1.000
_cell.length_b   1.000
_cell.length_c   1.000
_cell.angle_alpha   90.00
_cell.angle_beta   90.00
_cell.angle_gamma   90.00
#
_symmetry.space_group_name_H-M   'P 1'
#
loop_
_entity.id
_entity.type
_entity.pdbx_description
1 polymer ?
#
loop_
_entity_poly.entity_id
_entity_poly.type
_entity_poly.pdbx_seq_one_letter_code
_entity_poly.pdbx_strand_id
1 'polypeptide(L)'
;ARFQIEPYTAVFENFIQTVKPSSILVGATTVGRQLAPRVAARMKTGLTADCTILEMDENTDLSQIRPAFGGNIMAHIKTPNHRPQMATVRYKIMNAPERAEKESGEIVVCTIEKEKLLSHVRVLDIVEKPKETFIENADVLVVAGRGVKKPEDLKMLEKLADLLGGQLACTRPMVEAGWLDAKCQIGLSGRTVRPKLIITCGVSGAVQFTAGMNHAETIVAINKDPKAPIFKTAHY
;
A
#
# COMPACT_ATOMS: atom_id res chain seq x y z
N ALA A 1 14.12 -17.27 -9.08
CA ALA A 1 13.51 -17.02 -10.41
C ALA A 1 13.16 -15.55 -10.53
N ARG A 2 13.38 -14.95 -11.72
CA ARG A 2 13.03 -13.56 -12.00
C ARG A 2 11.55 -13.47 -12.34
N PHE A 3 10.87 -12.40 -11.88
CA PHE A 3 9.46 -12.18 -12.21
C PHE A 3 9.30 -11.95 -13.73
N GLN A 4 8.45 -12.75 -14.35
CA GLN A 4 7.97 -12.58 -15.72
C GLN A 4 6.46 -12.80 -15.72
N ILE A 5 5.72 -11.83 -16.23
CA ILE A 5 4.26 -11.76 -16.09
C ILE A 5 3.54 -12.96 -16.72
N GLU A 6 4.01 -13.43 -17.90
CA GLU A 6 3.34 -14.53 -18.63
C GLU A 6 3.49 -15.88 -17.93
N PRO A 7 4.72 -16.36 -17.59
CA PRO A 7 4.89 -17.58 -16.82
C PRO A 7 4.18 -17.57 -15.48
N TYR A 8 4.26 -16.46 -14.73
CA TYR A 8 3.58 -16.37 -13.45
C TYR A 8 2.06 -16.43 -13.60
N THR A 9 1.50 -15.79 -14.64
CA THR A 9 0.07 -15.87 -14.94
C THR A 9 -0.35 -17.32 -15.26
N ALA A 10 0.46 -18.04 -16.06
CA ALA A 10 0.18 -19.44 -16.39
C ALA A 10 0.22 -20.37 -15.17
N VAL A 11 1.18 -20.13 -14.25
CA VAL A 11 1.24 -20.87 -12.97
C VAL A 11 -0.01 -20.63 -12.13
N PHE A 12 -0.44 -19.37 -11.99
CA PHE A 12 -1.65 -19.01 -11.24
C PHE A 12 -2.91 -19.60 -11.88
N GLU A 13 -3.03 -19.54 -13.20
CA GLU A 13 -4.15 -20.12 -13.93
C GLU A 13 -4.24 -21.64 -13.69
N ASN A 14 -3.12 -22.37 -13.80
CA ASN A 14 -3.06 -23.80 -13.52
C ASN A 14 -3.45 -24.11 -12.06
N PHE A 15 -2.90 -23.38 -11.11
CA PHE A 15 -3.23 -23.52 -9.68
C PHE A 15 -4.74 -23.31 -9.43
N ILE A 16 -5.31 -22.23 -9.97
CA ILE A 16 -6.72 -21.88 -9.79
C ILE A 16 -7.62 -22.98 -10.38
N GLN A 17 -7.28 -23.50 -11.56
CA GLN A 17 -8.04 -24.58 -12.21
C GLN A 17 -7.99 -25.89 -11.42
N THR A 18 -6.86 -26.17 -10.76
CA THR A 18 -6.65 -27.39 -9.98
C THR A 18 -7.30 -27.30 -8.59
N VAL A 19 -7.03 -26.22 -7.86
CA VAL A 19 -7.45 -26.06 -6.45
C VAL A 19 -8.84 -25.45 -6.32
N LYS A 20 -9.28 -24.67 -7.31
CA LYS A 20 -10.59 -23.99 -7.37
C LYS A 20 -10.87 -23.16 -6.11
N PRO A 21 -9.97 -22.25 -5.72
CA PRO A 21 -10.17 -21.43 -4.53
C PRO A 21 -11.39 -20.52 -4.71
N SER A 22 -12.14 -20.27 -3.63
CA SER A 22 -13.29 -19.35 -3.65
C SER A 22 -12.84 -17.89 -3.74
N SER A 23 -11.72 -17.55 -3.11
CA SER A 23 -11.17 -16.19 -3.07
C SER A 23 -9.66 -16.20 -3.20
N ILE A 24 -9.10 -15.13 -3.80
CA ILE A 24 -7.66 -14.91 -3.94
C ILE A 24 -7.33 -13.49 -3.52
N LEU A 25 -6.47 -13.34 -2.52
CA LEU A 25 -5.94 -12.08 -2.07
C LEU A 25 -4.49 -11.92 -2.54
N VAL A 26 -4.18 -10.78 -3.13
CA VAL A 26 -2.85 -10.48 -3.65
C VAL A 26 -2.36 -9.17 -3.02
N GLY A 27 -1.14 -9.14 -2.49
CA GLY A 27 -0.55 -7.88 -2.01
C GLY A 27 -0.44 -6.85 -3.14
N ALA A 28 -0.89 -5.62 -2.90
CA ALA A 28 -0.84 -4.52 -3.88
C ALA A 28 0.59 -3.95 -4.06
N THR A 29 1.58 -4.84 -4.17
CA THR A 29 2.95 -4.54 -4.55
C THR A 29 3.07 -4.25 -6.05
N THR A 30 4.21 -3.77 -6.51
CA THR A 30 4.46 -3.57 -7.95
C THR A 30 4.21 -4.84 -8.77
N VAL A 31 4.61 -6.00 -8.25
CA VAL A 31 4.37 -7.32 -8.88
C VAL A 31 2.89 -7.68 -8.83
N GLY A 32 2.26 -7.57 -7.66
CA GLY A 32 0.84 -7.94 -7.48
C GLY A 32 -0.12 -7.12 -8.32
N ARG A 33 0.15 -5.81 -8.45
CA ARG A 33 -0.64 -4.90 -9.30
C ARG A 33 -0.51 -5.19 -10.80
N GLN A 34 0.55 -5.86 -11.23
CA GLN A 34 0.69 -6.33 -12.61
C GLN A 34 0.06 -7.72 -12.79
N LEU A 35 0.29 -8.63 -11.86
CA LEU A 35 -0.11 -10.02 -11.97
C LEU A 35 -1.61 -10.22 -11.79
N ALA A 36 -2.20 -9.65 -10.72
CA ALA A 36 -3.59 -9.92 -10.36
C ALA A 36 -4.60 -9.55 -11.46
N PRO A 37 -4.50 -8.39 -12.15
CA PRO A 37 -5.43 -8.06 -13.23
C PRO A 37 -5.33 -9.03 -14.41
N ARG A 38 -4.12 -9.48 -14.73
CA ARG A 38 -3.91 -10.43 -15.82
C ARG A 38 -4.48 -11.80 -15.50
N VAL A 39 -4.30 -12.27 -14.27
CA VAL A 39 -4.92 -13.52 -13.78
C VAL A 39 -6.44 -13.42 -13.81
N ALA A 40 -7.01 -12.32 -13.27
CA ALA A 40 -8.45 -12.11 -13.26
C ALA A 40 -9.06 -12.12 -14.67
N ALA A 41 -8.41 -11.44 -15.63
CA ALA A 41 -8.84 -11.43 -17.03
C ALA A 41 -8.78 -12.84 -17.65
N ARG A 42 -7.74 -13.63 -17.38
CA ARG A 42 -7.62 -15.02 -17.85
C ARG A 42 -8.70 -15.91 -17.26
N MET A 43 -9.03 -15.72 -15.99
CA MET A 43 -10.08 -16.47 -15.30
C MET A 43 -11.49 -15.93 -15.56
N LYS A 44 -11.61 -14.82 -16.30
CA LYS A 44 -12.89 -14.14 -16.61
C LYS A 44 -13.67 -13.78 -15.34
N THR A 45 -12.98 -13.32 -14.31
CA THR A 45 -13.57 -12.92 -13.02
C THR A 45 -13.29 -11.46 -12.70
N GLY A 46 -14.00 -10.92 -11.68
CA GLY A 46 -13.80 -9.57 -11.19
C GLY A 46 -12.55 -9.44 -10.31
N LEU A 47 -11.93 -8.26 -10.34
CA LEU A 47 -10.84 -7.90 -9.44
C LEU A 47 -11.08 -6.51 -8.86
N THR A 48 -11.04 -6.40 -7.53
CA THR A 48 -11.03 -5.10 -6.87
C THR A 48 -9.60 -4.73 -6.48
N ALA A 49 -9.15 -3.56 -6.96
CA ALA A 49 -7.79 -3.13 -6.71
C ALA A 49 -7.68 -2.25 -5.45
N ASP A 50 -6.59 -2.41 -4.70
CA ASP A 50 -6.21 -1.52 -3.59
C ASP A 50 -7.22 -1.50 -2.43
N CYS A 51 -7.76 -2.66 -2.07
CA CYS A 51 -8.69 -2.79 -0.96
C CYS A 51 -8.04 -2.38 0.36
N THR A 52 -8.83 -1.75 1.21
CA THR A 52 -8.44 -1.33 2.55
C THR A 52 -9.19 -2.08 3.64
N ILE A 53 -10.36 -2.64 3.32
CA ILE A 53 -11.14 -3.48 4.23
C ILE A 53 -11.64 -4.68 3.43
N LEU A 54 -11.66 -5.84 4.08
CA LEU A 54 -12.22 -7.08 3.56
C LEU A 54 -13.18 -7.65 4.61
N GLU A 55 -14.36 -8.03 4.15
CA GLU A 55 -15.38 -8.66 4.99
C GLU A 55 -15.91 -9.91 4.27
N MET A 56 -16.25 -10.93 5.02
CA MET A 56 -16.87 -12.15 4.50
C MET A 56 -18.29 -12.21 5.03
N ASP A 57 -19.26 -12.40 4.15
CA ASP A 57 -20.63 -12.60 4.57
C ASP A 57 -20.97 -14.09 4.87
N GLU A 58 -22.16 -14.34 5.38
CA GLU A 58 -22.63 -15.69 5.74
C GLU A 58 -22.67 -16.64 4.54
N ASN A 59 -22.78 -16.14 3.33
CA ASN A 59 -22.78 -16.91 2.08
C ASN A 59 -21.38 -17.15 1.52
N THR A 60 -20.34 -16.79 2.28
CA THR A 60 -18.94 -16.85 1.84
C THR A 60 -18.59 -15.92 0.68
N ASP A 61 -19.37 -14.87 0.46
CA ASP A 61 -19.06 -13.82 -0.49
C ASP A 61 -18.14 -12.78 0.14
N LEU A 62 -17.03 -12.52 -0.55
CA LEU A 62 -16.06 -11.52 -0.14
C LEU A 62 -16.52 -10.12 -0.51
N SER A 63 -16.82 -9.29 0.48
CA SER A 63 -17.03 -7.86 0.32
C SER A 63 -15.67 -7.15 0.31
N GLN A 64 -15.37 -6.51 -0.80
CA GLN A 64 -14.08 -5.88 -1.07
C GLN A 64 -14.26 -4.37 -1.01
N ILE A 65 -13.72 -3.74 0.03
CA ILE A 65 -14.01 -2.33 0.33
C ILE A 65 -12.77 -1.50 0.05
N ARG A 66 -12.97 -0.42 -0.69
CA ARG A 66 -11.91 0.52 -1.02
C ARG A 66 -12.39 1.96 -1.04
N PRO A 67 -11.51 2.93 -0.75
CA PRO A 67 -11.80 4.34 -0.96
C PRO A 67 -11.99 4.64 -2.45
N ALA A 68 -13.00 5.43 -2.77
CA ALA A 68 -13.28 5.94 -4.11
C ALA A 68 -13.48 7.46 -4.06
N PHE A 69 -13.45 8.12 -5.23
CA PHE A 69 -13.66 9.57 -5.37
C PHE A 69 -12.83 10.41 -4.39
N GLY A 70 -11.51 10.18 -4.38
CA GLY A 70 -10.59 10.93 -3.50
C GLY A 70 -10.71 10.57 -2.01
N GLY A 71 -11.34 9.46 -1.66
CA GLY A 71 -11.49 8.98 -0.28
C GLY A 71 -12.78 9.40 0.40
N ASN A 72 -13.66 10.13 -0.29
CA ASN A 72 -14.92 10.60 0.28
C ASN A 72 -16.01 9.52 0.34
N ILE A 73 -15.86 8.45 -0.42
CA ILE A 73 -16.81 7.34 -0.50
C ILE A 73 -16.06 6.03 -0.31
N MET A 74 -16.64 5.12 0.45
CA MET A 74 -16.18 3.73 0.56
C MET A 74 -17.04 2.87 -0.36
N ALA A 75 -16.42 2.33 -1.40
CA ALA A 75 -17.08 1.44 -2.34
C ALA A 75 -17.03 0.00 -1.82
N HIS A 76 -18.19 -0.61 -1.63
CA HIS A 76 -18.35 -2.04 -1.33
C HIS A 76 -18.59 -2.79 -2.62
N ILE A 77 -17.68 -3.68 -2.98
CA ILE A 77 -17.69 -4.38 -4.25
C ILE A 77 -17.77 -5.89 -3.99
N LYS A 78 -18.67 -6.58 -4.66
CA LYS A 78 -18.85 -8.02 -4.60
C LYS A 78 -18.82 -8.63 -6.01
N THR A 79 -18.36 -9.88 -6.11
CA THR A 79 -18.38 -10.66 -7.34
C THR A 79 -19.14 -11.97 -7.09
N PRO A 80 -20.48 -11.93 -6.92
CA PRO A 80 -21.26 -13.09 -6.45
C PRO A 80 -21.31 -14.22 -7.47
N ASN A 81 -21.29 -13.92 -8.77
CA ASN A 81 -21.54 -14.89 -9.84
C ASN A 81 -20.27 -15.52 -10.44
N HIS A 82 -19.09 -15.13 -9.98
CA HIS A 82 -17.81 -15.61 -10.51
C HIS A 82 -16.84 -16.00 -9.40
N ARG A 83 -16.03 -17.00 -9.66
CA ARG A 83 -14.97 -17.48 -8.78
C ARG A 83 -13.66 -17.64 -9.56
N PRO A 84 -12.51 -17.43 -8.93
CA PRO A 84 -12.35 -16.90 -7.58
C PRO A 84 -12.74 -15.41 -7.47
N GLN A 85 -13.17 -14.96 -6.30
CA GLN A 85 -13.30 -13.53 -6.00
C GLN A 85 -11.92 -12.98 -5.74
N MET A 86 -11.50 -11.94 -6.46
CA MET A 86 -10.12 -11.47 -6.40
C MET A 86 -10.00 -10.03 -5.90
N ALA A 87 -9.03 -9.80 -5.01
CA ALA A 87 -8.69 -8.48 -4.53
C ALA A 87 -7.17 -8.28 -4.48
N THR A 88 -6.70 -7.07 -4.81
CA THR A 88 -5.39 -6.64 -4.32
C THR A 88 -5.55 -5.84 -3.04
N VAL A 89 -4.71 -6.12 -2.05
CA VAL A 89 -4.78 -5.54 -0.70
C VAL A 89 -3.62 -4.59 -0.50
N ARG A 90 -3.91 -3.38 -0.03
CA ARG A 90 -2.93 -2.34 0.21
C ARG A 90 -1.96 -2.75 1.32
N TYR A 91 -0.70 -2.36 1.17
CA TYR A 91 0.35 -2.67 2.15
C TYR A 91 0.09 -2.01 3.51
N LYS A 92 0.40 -2.73 4.58
CA LYS A 92 0.26 -2.26 5.98
C LYS A 92 -1.14 -1.74 6.37
N ILE A 93 -2.19 -2.12 5.65
CA ILE A 93 -3.56 -1.65 5.95
C ILE A 93 -4.24 -2.49 7.04
N MET A 94 -3.78 -3.72 7.22
CA MET A 94 -4.27 -4.66 8.22
C MET A 94 -3.13 -5.06 9.16
N ASN A 95 -3.46 -5.39 10.42
CA ASN A 95 -2.51 -5.96 11.35
C ASN A 95 -2.12 -7.37 10.90
N ALA A 96 -0.86 -7.73 11.06
CA ALA A 96 -0.45 -9.11 10.89
C ALA A 96 -1.03 -9.94 12.04
N PRO A 97 -1.56 -11.15 11.78
CA PRO A 97 -1.98 -12.05 12.83
C PRO A 97 -0.78 -12.53 13.65
N GLU A 98 -1.03 -12.94 14.88
CA GLU A 98 -0.01 -13.60 15.70
C GLU A 98 0.46 -14.89 15.02
N ARG A 99 1.74 -15.17 15.11
CA ARG A 99 2.28 -16.43 14.60
C ARG A 99 1.85 -17.58 15.47
N ALA A 100 1.42 -18.69 14.84
CA ALA A 100 1.16 -19.90 15.56
C ALA A 100 2.46 -20.45 16.19
N GLU A 101 2.39 -20.99 17.39
CA GLU A 101 3.55 -21.60 18.10
C GLU A 101 4.10 -22.83 17.37
N LYS A 102 3.24 -23.54 16.63
CA LYS A 102 3.62 -24.72 15.84
C LYS A 102 3.19 -24.54 14.38
N GLU A 103 4.13 -24.79 13.47
CA GLU A 103 3.83 -24.87 12.05
C GLU A 103 2.97 -26.14 11.78
N SER A 104 1.82 -25.94 11.12
CA SER A 104 0.85 -27.01 10.83
C SER A 104 0.44 -27.07 9.35
N GLY A 105 1.27 -26.51 8.46
CA GLY A 105 0.99 -26.46 7.03
C GLY A 105 1.60 -27.64 6.27
N GLU A 106 1.00 -27.98 5.12
CA GLU A 106 1.56 -28.91 4.15
C GLU A 106 2.12 -28.13 2.96
N ILE A 107 3.31 -28.53 2.49
CA ILE A 107 3.92 -27.99 1.27
C ILE A 107 3.59 -28.93 0.12
N VAL A 108 2.75 -28.47 -0.82
CA VAL A 108 2.38 -29.21 -2.02
C VAL A 108 3.17 -28.68 -3.21
N VAL A 109 3.92 -29.56 -3.87
CA VAL A 109 4.67 -29.22 -5.08
C VAL A 109 3.76 -29.34 -6.31
N CYS A 110 3.46 -28.21 -6.94
CA CYS A 110 2.68 -28.18 -8.17
C CYS A 110 3.64 -28.19 -9.39
N THR A 111 3.43 -29.14 -10.29
CA THR A 111 4.15 -29.21 -11.56
C THR A 111 3.33 -28.57 -12.68
N ILE A 112 4.00 -27.89 -13.58
CA ILE A 112 3.40 -27.29 -14.78
C ILE A 112 4.24 -27.64 -16.00
N GLU A 113 3.60 -27.85 -17.13
CA GLU A 113 4.26 -28.15 -18.40
C GLU A 113 5.14 -26.95 -18.83
N LYS A 114 6.38 -27.23 -19.28
CA LYS A 114 7.35 -26.19 -19.64
C LYS A 114 6.87 -25.28 -20.75
N GLU A 115 6.05 -25.81 -21.66
CA GLU A 115 5.45 -25.10 -22.79
C GLU A 115 4.53 -23.96 -22.33
N LYS A 116 3.86 -24.13 -21.19
CA LYS A 116 3.01 -23.11 -20.57
C LYS A 116 3.79 -21.99 -19.89
N LEU A 117 5.10 -22.20 -19.68
CA LEU A 117 5.98 -21.22 -19.04
C LEU A 117 6.72 -20.33 -20.04
N LEU A 118 6.40 -20.44 -21.32
CA LEU A 118 7.00 -19.59 -22.35
C LEU A 118 6.60 -18.12 -22.17
N SER A 119 7.54 -17.22 -22.44
CA SER A 119 7.31 -15.79 -22.41
C SER A 119 7.77 -15.15 -23.71
N HIS A 120 6.98 -14.19 -24.22
CA HIS A 120 7.36 -13.37 -25.38
C HIS A 120 8.37 -12.27 -24.99
N VAL A 121 8.65 -12.11 -23.70
CA VAL A 121 9.60 -11.12 -23.17
C VAL A 121 10.79 -11.82 -22.55
N ARG A 122 12.01 -11.46 -23.02
CA ARG A 122 13.27 -11.91 -22.44
C ARG A 122 13.89 -10.79 -21.64
N VAL A 123 14.12 -11.02 -20.36
CA VAL A 123 14.87 -10.08 -19.51
C VAL A 123 16.34 -10.21 -19.84
N LEU A 124 16.91 -9.14 -20.38
CA LEU A 124 18.34 -9.11 -20.78
C LEU A 124 19.21 -8.80 -19.58
N ASP A 125 18.83 -7.81 -18.78
CA ASP A 125 19.58 -7.40 -17.60
C ASP A 125 18.67 -6.81 -16.51
N ILE A 126 19.16 -6.79 -15.27
CA ILE A 126 18.52 -6.15 -14.13
C ILE A 126 19.58 -5.30 -13.43
N VAL A 127 19.43 -4.00 -13.53
CA VAL A 127 20.27 -3.05 -12.81
C VAL A 127 19.61 -2.76 -11.47
N GLU A 128 20.26 -3.16 -10.38
CA GLU A 128 19.78 -2.85 -9.03
C GLU A 128 19.92 -1.34 -8.78
N LYS A 129 18.84 -0.74 -8.37
CA LYS A 129 18.87 0.63 -7.85
C LYS A 129 19.50 0.63 -6.45
N PRO A 130 20.21 1.70 -6.06
CA PRO A 130 20.62 1.87 -4.66
C PRO A 130 19.43 1.64 -3.73
N LYS A 131 19.67 0.99 -2.59
CA LYS A 131 18.62 0.80 -1.57
C LYS A 131 18.09 2.17 -1.15
N GLU A 132 16.92 2.52 -1.64
CA GLU A 132 16.23 3.71 -1.19
C GLU A 132 15.51 3.37 0.11
N THR A 133 15.64 4.25 1.10
CA THR A 133 14.85 4.18 2.31
C THR A 133 13.45 4.69 1.99
N PHE A 134 12.45 3.83 2.13
CA PHE A 134 11.07 4.20 1.86
C PHE A 134 10.38 4.64 3.15
N ILE A 135 9.69 5.78 3.11
CA ILE A 135 8.96 6.32 4.26
C ILE A 135 7.88 5.36 4.78
N GLU A 136 7.39 4.43 3.95
CA GLU A 136 6.43 3.40 4.35
C GLU A 136 6.98 2.42 5.38
N ASN A 137 8.29 2.29 5.47
CA ASN A 137 8.97 1.37 6.38
C ASN A 137 9.48 2.05 7.65
N ALA A 138 9.37 3.37 7.72
CA ALA A 138 9.86 4.13 8.88
C ALA A 138 8.93 3.95 10.09
N ASP A 139 9.52 3.69 11.26
CA ASP A 139 8.80 3.66 12.53
C ASP A 139 8.50 5.09 13.05
N VAL A 140 9.31 6.06 12.66
CA VAL A 140 9.14 7.48 13.00
C VAL A 140 9.18 8.33 11.75
N LEU A 141 8.22 9.25 11.63
CA LEU A 141 8.15 10.21 10.53
C LEU A 141 8.00 11.63 11.07
N VAL A 142 8.82 12.55 10.54
CA VAL A 142 8.63 13.99 10.69
C VAL A 142 8.13 14.55 9.36
N VAL A 143 6.99 15.23 9.37
CA VAL A 143 6.29 15.63 8.14
C VAL A 143 6.29 17.13 7.97
N ALA A 144 6.88 17.61 6.89
CA ALA A 144 6.85 19.01 6.49
C ALA A 144 5.56 19.34 5.71
N GLY A 145 4.80 20.32 6.20
CA GLY A 145 3.65 20.88 5.50
C GLY A 145 3.89 22.29 5.00
N ARG A 146 2.94 22.86 4.27
CA ARG A 146 3.00 24.22 3.71
C ARG A 146 3.19 25.35 4.75
N GLY A 147 3.00 25.03 6.04
CA GLY A 147 3.31 25.96 7.14
C GLY A 147 4.80 26.24 7.34
N VAL A 148 5.67 25.34 6.87
CA VAL A 148 7.12 25.59 6.70
C VAL A 148 7.27 26.59 5.57
N LYS A 149 7.90 27.72 5.83
CA LYS A 149 7.89 28.88 4.91
C LYS A 149 9.15 29.01 4.06
N LYS A 150 10.23 28.37 4.47
CA LYS A 150 11.53 28.46 3.80
C LYS A 150 12.13 27.08 3.63
N PRO A 151 12.78 26.79 2.49
CA PRO A 151 13.46 25.51 2.27
C PRO A 151 14.54 25.22 3.32
N GLU A 152 15.20 26.28 3.85
CA GLU A 152 16.26 26.15 4.84
C GLU A 152 15.74 25.55 6.16
N ASP A 153 14.46 25.78 6.48
CA ASP A 153 13.83 25.28 7.71
C ASP A 153 13.64 23.75 7.66
N LEU A 154 13.69 23.14 6.46
CA LEU A 154 13.66 21.69 6.31
C LEU A 154 14.83 20.99 7.01
N LYS A 155 16.01 21.63 7.04
CA LYS A 155 17.18 21.09 7.75
C LYS A 155 16.95 20.86 9.24
N MET A 156 16.11 21.70 9.86
CA MET A 156 15.72 21.52 11.26
C MET A 156 14.83 20.27 11.41
N LEU A 157 13.91 20.04 10.48
CA LEU A 157 13.03 18.87 10.49
C LEU A 157 13.78 17.60 10.14
N GLU A 158 14.73 17.65 9.22
CA GLU A 158 15.65 16.54 8.92
C GLU A 158 16.44 16.15 10.17
N LYS A 159 17.04 17.13 10.84
CA LYS A 159 17.77 16.89 12.09
C LYS A 159 16.88 16.28 13.18
N LEU A 160 15.64 16.73 13.28
CA LEU A 160 14.67 16.13 14.21
C LEU A 160 14.37 14.68 13.86
N ALA A 161 14.16 14.40 12.57
CA ALA A 161 13.92 13.03 12.10
C ALA A 161 15.12 12.12 12.40
N ASP A 162 16.35 12.58 12.14
CA ASP A 162 17.59 11.84 12.40
C ASP A 162 17.78 11.56 13.90
N LEU A 163 17.54 12.55 14.77
CA LEU A 163 17.63 12.38 16.22
C LEU A 163 16.64 11.35 16.78
N LEU A 164 15.50 11.20 16.12
CA LEU A 164 14.47 10.21 16.49
C LEU A 164 14.65 8.87 15.76
N GLY A 165 15.70 8.69 14.96
CA GLY A 165 15.92 7.50 14.14
C GLY A 165 14.85 7.29 13.07
N GLY A 166 14.22 8.38 12.62
CA GLY A 166 13.13 8.39 11.67
C GLY A 166 13.52 8.96 10.30
N GLN A 167 12.52 9.34 9.52
CA GLN A 167 12.70 9.92 8.18
C GLN A 167 11.85 11.18 8.01
N LEU A 168 12.35 12.11 7.16
CA LEU A 168 11.57 13.25 6.71
C LEU A 168 10.57 12.84 5.65
N ALA A 169 9.32 13.25 5.83
CA ALA A 169 8.24 13.12 4.86
C ALA A 169 7.60 14.48 4.59
N CYS A 170 6.69 14.54 3.64
CA CYS A 170 6.06 15.79 3.29
C CYS A 170 4.63 15.66 2.79
N THR A 171 3.95 16.80 2.72
CA THR A 171 2.68 16.94 2.02
C THR A 171 2.91 17.37 0.57
N ARG A 172 1.93 17.14 -0.30
CA ARG A 172 1.96 17.44 -1.73
C ARG A 172 2.46 18.88 -2.06
N PRO A 173 2.07 19.95 -1.35
CA PRO A 173 2.60 21.30 -1.63
C PRO A 173 4.12 21.43 -1.54
N MET A 174 4.81 20.59 -0.76
CA MET A 174 6.28 20.62 -0.68
C MET A 174 6.92 20.03 -1.94
N VAL A 175 6.28 19.02 -2.52
CA VAL A 175 6.71 18.42 -3.79
C VAL A 175 6.44 19.37 -4.96
N GLU A 176 5.26 19.98 -5.00
CA GLU A 176 4.90 20.97 -6.03
C GLU A 176 5.80 22.23 -6.01
N ALA A 177 6.29 22.59 -4.83
CA ALA A 177 7.28 23.66 -4.68
C ALA A 177 8.72 23.24 -5.05
N GLY A 178 8.94 21.94 -5.37
CA GLY A 178 10.26 21.40 -5.68
C GLY A 178 11.22 21.30 -4.49
N TRP A 179 10.71 21.33 -3.25
CA TRP A 179 11.53 21.30 -2.05
C TRP A 179 11.89 19.89 -1.60
N LEU A 180 11.02 18.92 -1.88
CA LEU A 180 11.20 17.50 -1.53
C LEU A 180 10.74 16.60 -2.67
N ASP A 181 11.31 15.40 -2.73
CA ASP A 181 10.96 14.40 -3.74
C ASP A 181 9.56 13.82 -3.49
N ALA A 182 8.85 13.48 -4.56
CA ALA A 182 7.55 12.83 -4.52
C ALA A 182 7.55 11.50 -3.74
N LYS A 183 8.71 10.86 -3.58
CA LYS A 183 8.89 9.65 -2.77
C LYS A 183 8.61 9.88 -1.29
N CYS A 184 8.80 11.11 -0.81
CA CYS A 184 8.54 11.51 0.57
C CYS A 184 7.10 11.98 0.80
N GLN A 185 6.27 12.03 -0.25
CA GLN A 185 4.90 12.53 -0.15
C GLN A 185 3.98 11.51 0.51
N ILE A 186 3.25 11.95 1.54
CA ILE A 186 2.17 11.19 2.19
C ILE A 186 0.82 11.65 1.65
N GLY A 187 -0.10 10.71 1.47
CA GLY A 187 -1.49 10.98 1.10
C GLY A 187 -2.03 10.07 0.00
N LEU A 188 -3.25 10.36 -0.47
CA LEU A 188 -3.92 9.56 -1.50
C LEU A 188 -3.15 9.51 -2.83
N SER A 189 -2.48 10.59 -3.20
CA SER A 189 -1.61 10.67 -4.38
C SER A 189 -0.13 10.38 -4.08
N GLY A 190 0.20 10.06 -2.84
CA GLY A 190 1.54 9.72 -2.37
C GLY A 190 1.59 8.33 -1.74
N ARG A 191 2.30 8.24 -0.63
CA ARG A 191 2.49 7.00 0.13
C ARG A 191 1.49 6.91 1.28
N THR A 192 1.02 5.70 1.56
CA THR A 192 0.30 5.39 2.80
C THR A 192 1.30 4.84 3.80
N VAL A 193 1.34 5.44 4.98
CA VAL A 193 2.30 5.14 6.03
C VAL A 193 1.58 4.73 7.32
N ARG A 194 2.25 3.91 8.12
CA ARG A 194 1.77 3.49 9.45
C ARG A 194 2.93 3.45 10.44
N PRO A 195 3.52 4.62 10.76
CA PRO A 195 4.59 4.68 11.73
C PRO A 195 4.05 4.52 13.16
N LYS A 196 4.95 4.20 14.10
CA LYS A 196 4.66 4.27 15.53
C LYS A 196 4.48 5.71 16.00
N LEU A 197 5.27 6.63 15.41
CA LEU A 197 5.19 8.06 15.71
C LEU A 197 5.22 8.88 14.42
N ILE A 198 4.30 9.80 14.29
CA ILE A 198 4.32 10.82 13.23
C ILE A 198 4.20 12.22 13.84
N ILE A 199 5.14 13.09 13.52
CA ILE A 199 5.14 14.48 13.94
C ILE A 199 4.89 15.35 12.72
N THR A 200 3.76 16.05 12.67
CA THR A 200 3.41 16.92 11.55
C THR A 200 3.71 18.37 11.86
N CYS A 201 4.50 19.02 11.03
CA CYS A 201 4.93 20.42 11.21
C CYS A 201 4.34 21.31 10.12
N GLY A 202 3.44 22.22 10.49
CA GLY A 202 2.79 23.13 9.58
C GLY A 202 1.88 22.46 8.53
N VAL A 203 1.32 21.31 8.87
CA VAL A 203 0.38 20.57 8.03
C VAL A 203 -1.04 21.01 8.34
N SER A 204 -1.84 21.29 7.32
CA SER A 204 -3.25 21.71 7.50
C SER A 204 -4.19 20.56 7.88
N GLY A 205 -3.90 19.32 7.48
CA GLY A 205 -4.77 18.17 7.74
C GLY A 205 -5.88 17.99 6.70
N ALA A 206 -5.59 18.27 5.44
CA ALA A 206 -6.51 17.95 4.35
C ALA A 206 -6.79 16.44 4.31
N VAL A 207 -8.03 16.05 3.96
CA VAL A 207 -8.49 14.65 3.91
C VAL A 207 -7.57 13.76 3.06
N GLN A 208 -7.04 14.31 1.96
CA GLN A 208 -6.11 13.61 1.08
C GLN A 208 -4.80 13.24 1.77
N PHE A 209 -4.33 14.06 2.70
CA PHE A 209 -3.14 13.78 3.50
C PHE A 209 -3.45 12.82 4.64
N THR A 210 -4.50 13.11 5.43
CA THR A 210 -4.84 12.31 6.61
C THR A 210 -5.19 10.87 6.25
N ALA A 211 -5.84 10.63 5.10
CA ALA A 211 -6.11 9.28 4.59
C ALA A 211 -4.83 8.43 4.36
N GLY A 212 -3.66 9.07 4.21
CA GLY A 212 -2.38 8.37 4.07
C GLY A 212 -1.65 8.11 5.38
N MET A 213 -2.13 8.63 6.55
CA MET A 213 -1.39 8.55 7.81
C MET A 213 -2.23 8.33 9.07
N ASN A 214 -3.54 8.33 8.97
CA ASN A 214 -4.46 8.21 10.12
C ASN A 214 -4.37 6.88 10.89
N HIS A 215 -3.63 5.91 10.38
CA HIS A 215 -3.34 4.65 11.06
C HIS A 215 -2.00 4.64 11.82
N ALA A 216 -1.33 5.79 11.95
CA ALA A 216 -0.17 5.92 12.82
C ALA A 216 -0.57 5.71 14.30
N GLU A 217 0.31 5.07 15.09
CA GLU A 217 0.00 4.76 16.49
C GLU A 217 -0.05 6.04 17.35
N THR A 218 0.89 6.96 17.11
CA THR A 218 0.92 8.26 17.78
C THR A 218 1.06 9.37 16.76
N ILE A 219 0.16 10.35 16.82
CA ILE A 219 0.11 11.50 15.92
C ILE A 219 0.29 12.78 16.74
N VAL A 220 1.38 13.49 16.47
CA VAL A 220 1.67 14.80 17.06
C VAL A 220 1.55 15.88 16.00
N ALA A 221 0.82 16.96 16.28
CA ALA A 221 0.64 18.07 15.36
C ALA A 221 1.19 19.37 15.91
N ILE A 222 2.05 20.00 15.12
CA ILE A 222 2.60 21.35 15.40
C ILE A 222 2.06 22.29 14.33
N ASN A 223 1.18 23.20 14.71
CA ASN A 223 0.61 24.18 13.80
C ASN A 223 0.36 25.50 14.55
N LYS A 224 0.63 26.62 13.88
CA LYS A 224 0.33 27.95 14.40
C LYS A 224 -1.15 28.33 14.30
N ASP A 225 -1.92 27.67 13.44
CA ASP A 225 -3.35 27.85 13.31
C ASP A 225 -4.08 26.87 14.24
N PRO A 226 -4.68 27.32 15.35
CA PRO A 226 -5.34 26.45 16.29
C PRO A 226 -6.62 25.80 15.72
N LYS A 227 -7.11 26.28 14.58
CA LYS A 227 -8.28 25.75 13.88
C LYS A 227 -7.90 24.77 12.75
N ALA A 228 -6.61 24.48 12.57
CA ALA A 228 -6.19 23.56 11.52
C ALA A 228 -6.85 22.19 11.68
N PRO A 229 -7.46 21.64 10.60
CA PRO A 229 -8.13 20.34 10.66
C PRO A 229 -7.27 19.18 11.14
N ILE A 230 -5.93 19.29 11.07
CA ILE A 230 -5.01 18.27 11.55
C ILE A 230 -5.22 17.92 13.02
N PHE A 231 -5.63 18.89 13.85
CA PHE A 231 -5.88 18.68 15.27
C PHE A 231 -7.10 17.77 15.55
N LYS A 232 -7.97 17.52 14.56
CA LYS A 232 -9.04 16.53 14.68
C LYS A 232 -8.54 15.08 14.58
N THR A 233 -7.35 14.89 14.02
CA THR A 233 -6.73 13.58 13.80
C THR A 233 -5.56 13.37 14.76
N ALA A 234 -4.91 14.44 15.22
CA ALA A 234 -3.77 14.36 16.12
C ALA A 234 -4.19 13.93 17.53
N HIS A 235 -3.30 13.16 18.17
CA HIS A 235 -3.44 12.78 19.58
C HIS A 235 -2.89 13.88 20.51
N TYR A 236 -1.88 14.65 20.02
CA TYR A 236 -1.20 15.72 20.76
C TYR A 236 -0.93 16.89 19.83
#